data_9a1103c41489ef854e59631972a50959
#
_entry.id   9a1103c41489ef854e59631972a50959
#
_cell.length_a   1.000
_cell.length_b   1.000
_cell.length_c   1.000
_cell.angle_alpha   90.00
_cell.angle_beta   90.00
_cell.angle_gamma   90.00
#
_symmetry.space_group_name_H-M   'P 1'
#
loop_
_entity.id
_entity.type
_entity.pdbx_description
1 polymer ?
#
loop_
_entity_poly.entity_id
_entity_poly.type
_entity_poly.pdbx_seq_one_letter_code
_entity_poly.pdbx_strand_id
1 'polypeptide(L)'
;YRGFLTPTEGSRWIVQCARRQDERPLWISVWGGLDDVAQALHDAPDIVDKIRVYWIGGPNKKWSTNSYAYIVENFPNLWMIEDNASYRGFITQNKVKDKYNAGYYDAYIKGAGHLGADFINYYKGIPKMGDTPALLYVMDGNPDDPEGESWGGSFEPTARSSQPVFHRLTTAADTVPIYSIIEFHVKGPDRPDIPADSACFTLTIGRQEWDGFHLGGGDYAVRHSTYYTGTLPYTITSDIPGFPALEGAITIENLWPGRESATDCKVGPNWYTD
;
A
#
# COMPACT_ATOMS: atom_id res chain seq x y z
N TYR A 1 6.20 14.54 -3.42
CA TYR A 1 6.56 14.20 -2.04
C TYR A 1 5.46 14.52 -1.03
N ARG A 2 4.63 15.51 -1.33
CA ARG A 2 3.53 15.97 -0.46
C ARG A 2 2.43 14.93 -0.23
N GLY A 3 2.27 13.96 -1.13
CA GLY A 3 1.23 12.94 -1.05
C GLY A 3 -0.11 13.31 -1.67
N PHE A 4 -0.23 14.52 -2.20
CA PHE A 4 -1.36 15.01 -2.99
C PHE A 4 -0.85 15.92 -4.10
N LEU A 5 -1.64 16.08 -5.15
CA LEU A 5 -1.30 16.89 -6.31
C LEU A 5 -2.43 17.88 -6.65
N THR A 6 -3.29 17.47 -7.55
CA THR A 6 -4.44 18.23 -8.02
C THR A 6 -5.72 17.40 -7.89
N PRO A 7 -6.86 18.03 -7.58
CA PRO A 7 -8.12 17.33 -7.47
C PRO A 7 -8.46 16.55 -8.75
N THR A 8 -8.69 15.27 -8.60
CA THR A 8 -9.17 14.38 -9.66
C THR A 8 -10.69 14.31 -9.67
N GLU A 9 -11.27 13.68 -10.67
CA GLU A 9 -12.70 13.35 -10.66
C GLU A 9 -13.02 12.39 -9.50
N GLY A 10 -12.15 11.39 -9.25
CA GLY A 10 -12.29 10.43 -8.17
C GLY A 10 -12.27 11.09 -6.80
N SER A 11 -11.28 11.97 -6.52
CA SER A 11 -11.20 12.66 -5.23
C SER A 11 -12.40 13.57 -4.97
N ARG A 12 -12.87 14.30 -6.00
CA ARG A 12 -14.09 15.12 -5.88
C ARG A 12 -15.34 14.27 -5.61
N TRP A 13 -15.41 13.10 -6.24
CA TRP A 13 -16.53 12.18 -6.03
C TRP A 13 -16.55 11.61 -4.61
N ILE A 14 -15.40 11.27 -4.05
CA ILE A 14 -15.27 10.88 -2.64
C ILE A 14 -15.83 11.97 -1.73
N VAL A 15 -15.39 13.22 -1.90
CA VAL A 15 -15.87 14.36 -1.11
C VAL A 15 -17.38 14.52 -1.24
N GLN A 16 -17.89 14.47 -2.47
CA GLN A 16 -19.32 14.63 -2.73
C GLN A 16 -20.12 13.51 -2.06
N CYS A 17 -19.67 12.27 -2.12
CA CYS A 17 -20.36 11.15 -1.49
C CYS A 17 -20.29 11.22 0.04
N ALA A 18 -19.14 11.58 0.62
CA ALA A 18 -18.96 11.72 2.06
C ALA A 18 -19.81 12.85 2.68
N ARG A 19 -20.12 13.88 1.90
CA ARG A 19 -20.97 15.02 2.33
C ARG A 19 -22.46 14.80 2.14
N ARG A 20 -22.89 13.64 1.62
CA ARG A 20 -24.33 13.32 1.58
C ARG A 20 -24.87 13.22 2.98
N GLN A 21 -26.15 13.59 3.14
CA GLN A 21 -26.87 13.41 4.40
C GLN A 21 -27.23 11.93 4.59
N ASP A 22 -26.33 11.20 5.22
CA ASP A 22 -26.50 9.80 5.60
C ASP A 22 -25.81 9.60 6.95
N GLU A 23 -26.46 8.90 7.86
CA GLU A 23 -25.88 8.59 9.18
C GLU A 23 -24.80 7.51 9.10
N ARG A 24 -24.82 6.72 8.03
CA ARG A 24 -23.82 5.68 7.79
C ARG A 24 -22.54 6.29 7.24
N PRO A 25 -21.37 5.86 7.69
CA PRO A 25 -20.12 6.27 7.09
C PRO A 25 -20.01 5.76 5.65
N LEU A 26 -19.32 6.53 4.80
CA LEU A 26 -18.98 6.09 3.46
C LEU A 26 -17.82 5.09 3.54
N TRP A 27 -18.04 3.87 3.08
CA TRP A 27 -16.97 2.90 2.91
C TRP A 27 -16.23 3.12 1.60
N ILE A 28 -14.92 3.14 1.68
CA ILE A 28 -14.02 3.25 0.53
C ILE A 28 -13.12 2.01 0.51
N SER A 29 -13.37 1.12 -0.45
CA SER A 29 -12.49 -0.03 -0.71
C SER A 29 -11.41 0.39 -1.68
N VAL A 30 -10.17 0.45 -1.21
CA VAL A 30 -9.01 0.85 -2.01
C VAL A 30 -8.22 -0.38 -2.40
N TRP A 31 -8.18 -0.67 -3.69
CA TRP A 31 -7.54 -1.86 -4.26
C TRP A 31 -6.24 -1.55 -5.01
N GLY A 32 -5.75 -0.37 -4.86
CA GLY A 32 -4.52 0.15 -5.47
C GLY A 32 -3.89 1.23 -4.61
N GLY A 33 -3.53 2.36 -5.22
CA GLY A 33 -2.98 3.51 -4.53
C GLY A 33 -4.00 4.32 -3.73
N LEU A 34 -3.52 5.08 -2.77
CA LEU A 34 -4.32 5.94 -1.89
C LEU A 34 -4.47 7.38 -2.39
N ASP A 35 -4.03 7.68 -3.61
CA ASP A 35 -3.85 9.04 -4.09
C ASP A 35 -5.15 9.85 -4.08
N ASP A 36 -6.25 9.28 -4.54
CA ASP A 36 -7.56 9.94 -4.52
C ASP A 36 -8.10 10.16 -3.10
N VAL A 37 -7.81 9.23 -2.17
CA VAL A 37 -8.20 9.39 -0.76
C VAL A 37 -7.38 10.50 -0.12
N ALA A 38 -6.07 10.53 -0.34
CA ALA A 38 -5.19 11.58 0.17
C ALA A 38 -5.60 12.96 -0.37
N GLN A 39 -5.89 13.04 -1.68
CA GLN A 39 -6.36 14.26 -2.30
C GLN A 39 -7.71 14.71 -1.74
N ALA A 40 -8.65 13.79 -1.55
CA ALA A 40 -9.97 14.10 -1.00
C ALA A 40 -9.86 14.64 0.43
N LEU A 41 -9.03 14.01 1.27
CA LEU A 41 -8.78 14.47 2.63
C LEU A 41 -8.04 15.81 2.68
N HIS A 42 -7.13 16.06 1.73
CA HIS A 42 -6.47 17.36 1.61
C HIS A 42 -7.45 18.48 1.29
N ASP A 43 -8.31 18.25 0.31
CA ASP A 43 -9.26 19.25 -0.19
C ASP A 43 -10.45 19.46 0.77
N ALA A 44 -10.79 18.44 1.55
CA ALA A 44 -11.95 18.41 2.42
C ALA A 44 -11.65 17.64 3.74
N PRO A 45 -10.83 18.18 4.64
CA PRO A 45 -10.47 17.49 5.88
C PRO A 45 -11.67 17.21 6.80
N ASP A 46 -12.78 17.91 6.60
CA ASP A 46 -14.05 17.71 7.32
C ASP A 46 -14.69 16.34 7.09
N ILE A 47 -14.27 15.58 6.08
CA ILE A 47 -14.84 14.26 5.80
C ILE A 47 -14.18 13.12 6.57
N VAL A 48 -13.12 13.37 7.32
CA VAL A 48 -12.31 12.31 7.97
C VAL A 48 -13.13 11.39 8.86
N ASP A 49 -14.10 11.94 9.60
CA ASP A 49 -14.97 11.16 10.49
C ASP A 49 -16.20 10.56 9.78
N LYS A 50 -16.38 10.88 8.49
CA LYS A 50 -17.49 10.42 7.67
C LYS A 50 -17.14 9.25 6.75
N ILE A 51 -15.86 8.91 6.67
CA ILE A 51 -15.36 7.85 5.80
C ILE A 51 -14.72 6.73 6.61
N ARG A 52 -14.79 5.54 6.07
CA ARG A 52 -14.04 4.36 6.50
C ARG A 52 -13.29 3.79 5.32
N VAL A 53 -12.01 3.58 5.47
CA VAL A 53 -11.14 3.08 4.40
C VAL A 53 -10.74 1.64 4.70
N TYR A 54 -10.99 0.75 3.76
CA TYR A 54 -10.36 -0.57 3.74
C TYR A 54 -9.38 -0.61 2.57
N TRP A 55 -8.11 -0.67 2.88
CA TRP A 55 -7.05 -0.61 1.89
C TRP A 55 -6.29 -1.93 1.79
N ILE A 56 -6.23 -2.49 0.58
CA ILE A 56 -5.32 -3.58 0.26
C ILE A 56 -3.92 -2.97 0.11
N GLY A 57 -3.22 -2.83 1.23
CA GLY A 57 -1.94 -2.15 1.33
C GLY A 57 -0.81 -2.95 0.70
N GLY A 58 -0.16 -3.79 1.47
CA GLY A 58 0.89 -4.69 1.00
C GLY A 58 1.75 -4.15 -0.16
N PRO A 59 1.79 -4.87 -1.29
CA PRO A 59 2.52 -4.43 -2.47
C PRO A 59 2.05 -3.09 -3.06
N ASN A 60 0.82 -2.67 -2.80
CA ASN A 60 0.28 -1.41 -3.33
C ASN A 60 0.91 -0.16 -2.71
N LYS A 61 1.55 -0.29 -1.55
CA LYS A 61 2.30 0.82 -0.93
C LYS A 61 3.32 1.44 -1.85
N LYS A 62 3.97 0.65 -2.70
CA LYS A 62 4.99 1.16 -3.61
C LYS A 62 4.50 2.23 -4.59
N TRP A 63 3.21 2.21 -4.93
CA TRP A 63 2.63 3.17 -5.89
C TRP A 63 2.07 4.43 -5.23
N SER A 64 1.89 4.42 -3.91
CA SER A 64 1.32 5.56 -3.19
C SER A 64 2.00 5.83 -1.85
N THR A 65 3.33 5.67 -1.81
CA THR A 65 4.11 5.87 -0.58
C THR A 65 3.91 7.24 0.02
N ASN A 66 3.91 8.29 -0.80
CA ASN A 66 3.74 9.66 -0.34
C ASN A 66 2.29 9.94 0.11
N SER A 67 1.30 9.41 -0.58
CA SER A 67 -0.11 9.56 -0.20
C SER A 67 -0.43 8.84 1.10
N TYR A 68 0.12 7.64 1.30
CA TYR A 68 0.02 6.93 2.57
C TYR A 68 0.66 7.72 3.71
N ALA A 69 1.88 8.20 3.52
CA ALA A 69 2.59 9.00 4.50
C ALA A 69 1.78 10.25 4.88
N TYR A 70 1.26 10.97 3.90
CA TYR A 70 0.43 12.14 4.11
C TYR A 70 -0.81 11.84 4.96
N ILE A 71 -1.52 10.77 4.65
CA ILE A 71 -2.72 10.36 5.40
C ILE A 71 -2.35 10.06 6.85
N VAL A 72 -1.33 9.26 7.08
CA VAL A 72 -0.96 8.84 8.44
C VAL A 72 -0.46 9.99 9.29
N GLU A 73 0.32 10.91 8.70
CA GLU A 73 0.85 12.08 9.39
C GLU A 73 -0.23 13.12 9.75
N ASN A 74 -1.21 13.32 8.85
CA ASN A 74 -2.17 14.42 8.97
C ASN A 74 -3.56 14.00 9.43
N PHE A 75 -3.93 12.72 9.31
CA PHE A 75 -5.24 12.19 9.67
C PHE A 75 -5.13 10.97 10.59
N PRO A 76 -4.53 11.11 11.78
CA PRO A 76 -4.31 9.99 12.69
C PRO A 76 -5.62 9.39 13.24
N ASN A 77 -6.73 10.09 13.12
CA ASN A 77 -8.07 9.64 13.50
C ASN A 77 -8.86 9.01 12.36
N LEU A 78 -8.32 8.95 11.15
CA LEU A 78 -8.99 8.25 10.07
C LEU A 78 -9.21 6.78 10.44
N TRP A 79 -10.45 6.33 10.35
CA TRP A 79 -10.74 4.90 10.49
C TRP A 79 -10.26 4.16 9.23
N MET A 80 -9.18 3.41 9.36
CA MET A 80 -8.57 2.71 8.23
C MET A 80 -8.07 1.33 8.63
N ILE A 81 -8.50 0.31 7.88
CA ILE A 81 -7.84 -0.98 7.84
C ILE A 81 -6.75 -0.94 6.76
N GLU A 82 -5.54 -1.24 7.18
CA GLU A 82 -4.41 -1.49 6.29
C GLU A 82 -4.19 -3.00 6.20
N ASP A 83 -4.70 -3.58 5.13
CA ASP A 83 -4.59 -5.00 4.88
C ASP A 83 -3.34 -5.28 4.04
N ASN A 84 -2.33 -5.82 4.69
CA ASN A 84 -1.06 -6.13 4.03
C ASN A 84 -0.95 -7.60 3.60
N ALA A 85 -1.90 -8.44 4.00
CA ALA A 85 -1.70 -9.87 3.99
C ALA A 85 -2.88 -10.71 3.49
N SER A 86 -4.00 -10.13 3.14
CA SER A 86 -5.19 -10.88 2.76
C SER A 86 -5.46 -10.95 1.25
N TYR A 87 -4.45 -10.70 0.44
CA TYR A 87 -4.56 -10.86 -1.02
C TYR A 87 -4.71 -12.33 -1.38
N ARG A 88 -5.95 -12.83 -1.32
CA ARG A 88 -6.25 -14.27 -1.44
C ARG A 88 -7.20 -14.62 -2.58
N GLY A 89 -8.45 -14.76 -2.31
CA GLY A 89 -9.47 -15.11 -3.28
C GLY A 89 -9.01 -16.14 -4.33
N PHE A 90 -8.96 -17.39 -3.96
CA PHE A 90 -8.48 -18.51 -4.81
C PHE A 90 -6.97 -18.47 -5.14
N ILE A 91 -6.19 -17.73 -4.41
CA ILE A 91 -4.75 -17.80 -4.51
C ILE A 91 -4.26 -18.81 -3.48
N THR A 92 -3.79 -19.94 -3.96
CA THR A 92 -3.15 -20.95 -3.12
C THR A 92 -1.65 -20.85 -3.29
N GLN A 93 -0.94 -21.18 -2.22
CA GLN A 93 0.51 -21.00 -2.16
C GLN A 93 1.25 -22.32 -1.95
N ASN A 94 2.57 -22.26 -2.03
CA ASN A 94 3.47 -23.35 -1.73
C ASN A 94 3.20 -24.60 -2.57
N LYS A 95 3.09 -25.72 -1.88
CA LYS A 95 2.99 -27.05 -2.50
C LYS A 95 1.69 -27.26 -3.27
N VAL A 96 0.64 -26.58 -2.86
CA VAL A 96 -0.68 -26.75 -3.48
C VAL A 96 -0.82 -25.89 -4.72
N LYS A 97 -0.35 -24.65 -4.64
CA LYS A 97 -0.52 -23.63 -5.68
C LYS A 97 -1.97 -23.66 -6.20
N ASP A 98 -2.21 -23.62 -7.45
CA ASP A 98 -3.55 -23.57 -8.03
C ASP A 98 -4.23 -24.95 -8.22
N LYS A 99 -3.75 -25.98 -7.55
CA LYS A 99 -4.18 -27.38 -7.78
C LYS A 99 -5.70 -27.58 -7.74
N TYR A 100 -6.38 -26.89 -6.81
CA TYR A 100 -7.83 -27.08 -6.62
C TYR A 100 -8.68 -26.01 -7.32
N ASN A 101 -8.09 -24.93 -7.80
CA ASN A 101 -8.84 -23.80 -8.35
C ASN A 101 -9.59 -24.16 -9.63
N ALA A 102 -8.96 -24.94 -10.53
CA ALA A 102 -9.60 -25.36 -11.76
C ALA A 102 -10.84 -26.24 -11.51
N GLY A 103 -10.73 -27.18 -10.56
CA GLY A 103 -11.85 -28.02 -10.17
C GLY A 103 -12.99 -27.22 -9.53
N TYR A 104 -12.66 -26.23 -8.69
CA TYR A 104 -13.65 -25.32 -8.13
C TYR A 104 -14.32 -24.46 -9.20
N TYR A 105 -13.54 -23.94 -10.15
CA TYR A 105 -14.07 -23.21 -11.28
C TYR A 105 -15.06 -24.04 -12.10
N ASP A 106 -14.68 -25.26 -12.48
CA ASP A 106 -15.53 -26.13 -13.28
C ASP A 106 -16.83 -26.51 -12.56
N ALA A 107 -16.77 -26.75 -11.25
CA ALA A 107 -17.91 -27.19 -10.46
C ALA A 107 -18.90 -26.05 -10.12
N TYR A 108 -18.41 -24.84 -9.84
CA TYR A 108 -19.22 -23.80 -9.19
C TYR A 108 -19.26 -22.47 -9.91
N ILE A 109 -18.26 -22.15 -10.77
CA ILE A 109 -18.17 -20.83 -11.38
C ILE A 109 -18.53 -20.84 -12.86
N LYS A 110 -18.04 -21.78 -13.60
CA LYS A 110 -18.17 -21.86 -15.07
C LYS A 110 -19.61 -21.76 -15.57
N GLY A 111 -20.54 -22.36 -14.84
CA GLY A 111 -21.97 -22.33 -15.17
C GLY A 111 -22.73 -21.13 -14.59
N ALA A 112 -22.08 -20.23 -13.88
CA ALA A 112 -22.69 -19.11 -13.18
C ALA A 112 -22.84 -17.87 -14.09
N GLY A 113 -23.55 -18.01 -15.19
CA GLY A 113 -23.81 -16.92 -16.12
C GLY A 113 -22.61 -16.49 -16.96
N HIS A 114 -22.72 -15.31 -17.59
CA HIS A 114 -21.71 -14.82 -18.52
C HIS A 114 -20.37 -14.54 -17.83
N LEU A 115 -20.35 -13.96 -16.64
CA LEU A 115 -19.12 -13.70 -15.90
C LEU A 115 -18.40 -15.00 -15.51
N GLY A 116 -19.15 -15.99 -15.05
CA GLY A 116 -18.59 -17.31 -14.73
C GLY A 116 -17.95 -17.97 -15.97
N ALA A 117 -18.60 -17.91 -17.12
CA ALA A 117 -18.07 -18.41 -18.38
C ALA A 117 -16.81 -17.64 -18.82
N ASP A 118 -16.76 -16.34 -18.61
CA ASP A 118 -15.64 -15.48 -19.02
C ASP A 118 -14.36 -15.71 -18.23
N PHE A 119 -14.43 -16.23 -17.01
CA PHE A 119 -13.24 -16.53 -16.19
C PHE A 119 -12.25 -17.48 -16.90
N ILE A 120 -12.67 -18.24 -17.89
CA ILE A 120 -11.77 -19.07 -18.70
C ILE A 120 -10.70 -18.24 -19.41
N ASN A 121 -10.98 -16.97 -19.70
CA ASN A 121 -10.08 -16.03 -20.35
C ASN A 121 -9.02 -15.47 -19.40
N TYR A 122 -9.24 -15.64 -18.09
CA TYR A 122 -8.31 -15.23 -17.05
C TYR A 122 -7.57 -16.45 -16.49
N TYR A 123 -6.26 -16.39 -16.45
CA TYR A 123 -5.41 -17.44 -15.87
C TYR A 123 -5.83 -18.86 -16.29
N LYS A 124 -6.31 -19.01 -17.50
CA LYS A 124 -6.77 -20.31 -18.06
C LYS A 124 -7.89 -20.98 -17.23
N GLY A 125 -8.81 -20.18 -16.72
CA GLY A 125 -9.90 -20.66 -15.88
C GLY A 125 -9.51 -20.90 -14.41
N ILE A 126 -8.39 -20.35 -13.98
CA ILE A 126 -8.00 -20.36 -12.58
C ILE A 126 -8.36 -18.99 -11.96
N PRO A 127 -9.46 -18.88 -11.21
CA PRO A 127 -9.87 -17.58 -10.68
C PRO A 127 -8.87 -17.06 -9.66
N LYS A 128 -8.60 -15.76 -9.74
CA LYS A 128 -7.80 -14.98 -8.81
C LYS A 128 -8.61 -13.77 -8.37
N MET A 129 -8.87 -13.66 -7.08
CA MET A 129 -9.76 -12.63 -6.52
C MET A 129 -9.11 -11.99 -5.29
N GLY A 130 -7.88 -11.50 -5.46
CA GLY A 130 -7.03 -11.05 -4.37
C GLY A 130 -7.60 -9.92 -3.54
N ASP A 131 -8.32 -8.97 -4.15
CA ASP A 131 -8.85 -7.79 -3.47
C ASP A 131 -10.23 -8.01 -2.84
N THR A 132 -10.84 -9.17 -3.05
CA THR A 132 -12.17 -9.52 -2.53
C THR A 132 -12.32 -9.37 -1.00
N PRO A 133 -11.28 -9.56 -0.17
CA PRO A 133 -11.39 -9.36 1.27
C PRO A 133 -11.91 -8.00 1.69
N ALA A 134 -11.60 -6.94 0.94
CA ALA A 134 -12.12 -5.61 1.22
C ALA A 134 -13.66 -5.56 1.14
N LEU A 135 -14.24 -6.17 0.11
CA LEU A 135 -15.70 -6.28 -0.03
C LEU A 135 -16.29 -7.19 1.04
N LEU A 136 -15.65 -8.32 1.31
CA LEU A 136 -16.12 -9.30 2.30
C LEU A 136 -16.15 -8.71 3.71
N TYR A 137 -15.18 -7.86 4.06
CA TYR A 137 -15.19 -7.15 5.33
C TYR A 137 -16.35 -6.17 5.44
N VAL A 138 -16.66 -5.43 4.39
CA VAL A 138 -17.82 -4.52 4.38
C VAL A 138 -19.15 -5.28 4.56
N MET A 139 -19.21 -6.53 4.11
CA MET A 139 -20.41 -7.37 4.23
C MET A 139 -20.56 -8.04 5.59
N ASP A 140 -19.49 -8.43 6.25
CA ASP A 140 -19.49 -9.33 7.40
C ASP A 140 -18.66 -8.81 8.58
N GLY A 141 -17.72 -7.88 8.36
CA GLY A 141 -16.85 -7.35 9.42
C GLY A 141 -17.58 -6.43 10.39
N ASN A 142 -17.13 -6.45 11.65
CA ASN A 142 -17.59 -5.51 12.66
C ASN A 142 -16.62 -4.34 12.79
N PRO A 143 -17.00 -3.11 12.36
CA PRO A 143 -16.11 -1.96 12.45
C PRO A 143 -15.81 -1.48 13.88
N ASP A 144 -16.60 -1.90 14.85
CA ASP A 144 -16.37 -1.59 16.28
C ASP A 144 -15.48 -2.66 16.94
N ASP A 145 -15.26 -3.79 16.27
CA ASP A 145 -14.38 -4.87 16.70
C ASP A 145 -13.60 -5.46 15.49
N PRO A 146 -12.63 -4.73 14.94
CA PRO A 146 -11.82 -5.22 13.81
C PRO A 146 -10.94 -6.42 14.15
N GLU A 147 -10.69 -6.68 15.44
CA GLU A 147 -9.93 -7.87 15.89
C GLU A 147 -10.74 -9.14 15.78
N GLY A 148 -12.06 -9.02 15.74
CA GLY A 148 -12.98 -10.15 15.53
C GLY A 148 -12.81 -10.79 14.16
N GLU A 149 -13.13 -12.09 14.08
CA GLU A 149 -13.12 -12.81 12.80
C GLU A 149 -14.18 -12.26 11.84
N SER A 150 -13.81 -12.13 10.59
CA SER A 150 -14.74 -11.82 9.51
C SER A 150 -14.32 -12.50 8.21
N TRP A 151 -15.20 -12.52 7.23
CA TRP A 151 -14.86 -13.03 5.89
C TRP A 151 -13.75 -12.22 5.20
N GLY A 152 -13.56 -10.97 5.61
CA GLY A 152 -12.51 -10.09 5.10
C GLY A 152 -11.22 -10.11 5.91
N GLY A 153 -11.15 -10.91 6.98
CA GLY A 153 -10.00 -11.02 7.86
C GLY A 153 -10.26 -10.49 9.27
N SER A 154 -9.26 -10.61 10.13
CA SER A 154 -9.18 -9.99 11.45
C SER A 154 -7.90 -9.15 11.53
N PHE A 155 -7.93 -8.05 12.29
CA PHE A 155 -6.89 -7.03 12.24
C PHE A 155 -6.47 -6.62 13.64
N GLU A 156 -5.17 -6.55 13.87
CA GLU A 156 -4.62 -6.05 15.13
C GLU A 156 -4.63 -4.52 15.13
N PRO A 157 -5.03 -3.87 16.24
CA PRO A 157 -4.93 -2.42 16.35
C PRO A 157 -3.46 -2.01 16.30
N THR A 158 -3.09 -1.18 15.35
CA THR A 158 -1.79 -0.54 15.36
C THR A 158 -1.86 0.67 16.29
N ALA A 159 -0.98 0.73 17.28
CA ALA A 159 -0.82 1.96 18.05
C ALA A 159 -0.42 3.07 17.07
N ARG A 160 -1.31 4.01 16.83
CA ARG A 160 -1.09 5.13 15.89
C ARG A 160 0.15 5.96 16.23
N SER A 161 0.61 5.89 17.50
CA SER A 161 1.87 6.45 17.96
C SER A 161 3.12 5.73 17.40
N SER A 162 2.98 4.56 16.83
CA SER A 162 4.07 3.80 16.21
C SER A 162 4.05 3.84 14.68
N GLN A 163 3.16 4.61 14.08
CA GLN A 163 3.02 4.77 12.64
C GLN A 163 3.49 6.15 12.15
N PRO A 164 3.91 6.26 10.90
CA PRO A 164 4.38 5.20 10.05
C PRO A 164 5.78 4.81 10.48
N VAL A 165 6.16 3.58 10.23
CA VAL A 165 7.56 3.17 10.38
C VAL A 165 8.34 3.82 9.23
N PHE A 166 8.59 5.11 9.35
CA PHE A 166 9.53 5.81 8.48
C PHE A 166 10.92 5.47 8.99
N HIS A 167 11.58 4.55 8.34
CA HIS A 167 12.99 4.35 8.57
C HIS A 167 13.75 5.44 7.81
N ARG A 168 14.30 6.36 8.57
CA ARG A 168 15.28 7.27 8.05
C ARG A 168 16.59 6.51 7.92
N LEU A 169 16.90 6.05 6.71
CA LEU A 169 18.18 5.41 6.46
C LEU A 169 19.26 6.49 6.43
N THR A 170 20.04 6.55 7.50
CA THR A 170 21.24 7.36 7.58
C THR A 170 22.49 6.58 7.20
N THR A 171 22.41 5.24 7.14
CA THR A 171 23.50 4.34 6.80
C THR A 171 22.99 3.10 6.04
N ALA A 172 23.84 2.50 5.23
CA ALA A 172 23.53 1.36 4.35
C ALA A 172 23.30 0.01 5.07
N ALA A 173 23.11 -0.01 6.37
CA ALA A 173 23.10 -1.24 7.16
C ALA A 173 21.77 -1.52 7.88
N ASP A 174 20.74 -0.73 7.64
CA ASP A 174 19.49 -0.91 8.35
C ASP A 174 18.67 -2.06 7.76
N THR A 175 18.21 -2.93 8.63
CA THR A 175 17.24 -3.98 8.30
C THR A 175 15.85 -3.47 8.61
N VAL A 176 14.95 -3.59 7.66
CA VAL A 176 13.57 -3.12 7.79
C VAL A 176 12.57 -4.23 7.46
N PRO A 177 11.40 -4.24 8.12
CA PRO A 177 10.33 -5.15 7.77
C PRO A 177 9.79 -4.90 6.36
N ILE A 178 9.36 -5.96 5.69
CA ILE A 178 8.62 -5.86 4.42
C ILE A 178 7.42 -4.92 4.55
N TYR A 179 7.08 -4.21 3.48
CA TYR A 179 6.00 -3.20 3.42
C TYR A 179 6.21 -1.95 4.28
N SER A 180 7.37 -1.80 4.93
CA SER A 180 7.72 -0.54 5.57
C SER A 180 7.87 0.58 4.54
N ILE A 181 7.48 1.78 4.93
CA ILE A 181 7.88 2.99 4.19
C ILE A 181 9.29 3.36 4.64
N ILE A 182 10.16 3.55 3.69
CA ILE A 182 11.56 3.92 3.91
C ILE A 182 11.80 5.26 3.24
N GLU A 183 12.43 6.16 3.96
CA GLU A 183 12.75 7.49 3.47
C GLU A 183 14.27 7.67 3.35
N PHE A 184 14.72 8.01 2.16
CA PHE A 184 16.11 8.44 1.92
C PHE A 184 16.15 9.96 1.83
N HIS A 185 17.07 10.56 2.60
CA HIS A 185 17.43 11.95 2.47
C HIS A 185 18.80 12.08 1.81
N VAL A 186 18.87 12.91 0.80
CA VAL A 186 20.10 13.15 0.04
C VAL A 186 20.42 14.65 0.08
N LYS A 187 21.67 14.99 0.37
CA LYS A 187 22.19 16.35 0.21
C LYS A 187 22.81 16.49 -1.19
N GLY A 188 22.40 17.50 -1.89
CA GLY A 188 22.85 17.80 -3.24
C GLY A 188 23.03 19.30 -3.46
N PRO A 189 23.26 19.73 -4.70
CA PRO A 189 23.39 21.15 -5.00
C PRO A 189 22.08 21.90 -4.72
N ASP A 190 22.19 23.13 -4.22
CA ASP A 190 21.03 24.00 -4.11
C ASP A 190 20.57 24.44 -5.51
N ARG A 191 19.32 24.21 -5.83
CA ARG A 191 18.71 24.44 -7.13
C ARG A 191 17.40 25.24 -6.97
N PRO A 192 17.53 26.55 -6.69
CA PRO A 192 16.34 27.41 -6.53
C PRO A 192 15.52 27.56 -7.82
N ASP A 193 16.06 27.18 -8.96
CA ASP A 193 15.39 27.11 -10.25
C ASP A 193 14.46 25.89 -10.40
N ILE A 194 14.61 24.87 -9.53
CA ILE A 194 13.73 23.70 -9.49
C ILE A 194 12.69 23.93 -8.40
N PRO A 195 11.39 23.97 -8.73
CA PRO A 195 10.35 24.11 -7.71
C PRO A 195 10.40 22.99 -6.66
N ALA A 196 10.07 23.31 -5.42
CA ALA A 196 9.91 22.30 -4.39
C ALA A 196 8.85 21.26 -4.80
N ASP A 197 9.01 20.01 -4.35
CA ASP A 197 8.23 18.86 -4.75
C ASP A 197 8.30 18.47 -6.24
N SER A 198 9.26 18.99 -6.99
CA SER A 198 9.54 18.48 -8.33
C SER A 198 10.34 17.21 -8.27
N ALA A 199 9.92 16.19 -9.03
CA ALA A 199 10.70 14.97 -9.25
C ALA A 199 11.98 15.33 -10.04
N CYS A 200 13.13 14.91 -9.54
CA CYS A 200 14.41 15.32 -10.11
C CYS A 200 15.55 14.33 -9.92
N PHE A 201 15.30 13.21 -9.28
CA PHE A 201 16.24 12.10 -9.20
C PHE A 201 15.49 10.76 -9.11
N THR A 202 16.17 9.67 -9.32
CA THR A 202 15.58 8.32 -9.28
C THR A 202 16.32 7.48 -8.25
N LEU A 203 15.53 6.82 -7.37
CA LEU A 203 15.96 5.71 -6.55
C LEU A 203 15.60 4.41 -7.26
N THR A 204 16.56 3.55 -7.50
CA THR A 204 16.35 2.19 -8.02
C THR A 204 16.70 1.17 -6.96
N ILE A 205 15.80 0.24 -6.67
CA ILE A 205 16.07 -0.91 -5.79
C ILE A 205 15.67 -2.19 -6.55
N GLY A 206 16.66 -3.00 -6.88
CA GLY A 206 16.45 -4.18 -7.70
C GLY A 206 15.91 -3.82 -9.09
N ARG A 207 14.62 -4.08 -9.33
CA ARG A 207 13.93 -3.76 -10.61
C ARG A 207 12.86 -2.68 -10.46
N GLN A 208 12.82 -2.02 -9.32
CA GLN A 208 11.79 -1.03 -9.02
C GLN A 208 12.43 0.35 -8.94
N GLU A 209 11.69 1.35 -9.38
CA GLU A 209 12.12 2.75 -9.41
C GLU A 209 11.10 3.63 -8.70
N TRP A 210 11.60 4.66 -8.05
CA TRP A 210 10.82 5.69 -7.39
C TRP A 210 11.39 7.06 -7.69
N ASP A 211 10.49 7.99 -7.93
CA ASP A 211 10.84 9.39 -8.10
C ASP A 211 11.28 9.98 -6.76
N GLY A 212 12.38 10.67 -6.79
CA GLY A 212 12.89 11.48 -5.71
C GLY A 212 12.68 12.96 -5.98
N PHE A 213 12.48 13.72 -4.92
CA PHE A 213 11.96 15.08 -4.98
C PHE A 213 12.91 16.10 -4.38
N HIS A 214 12.95 17.28 -4.98
CA HIS A 214 13.61 18.45 -4.42
C HIS A 214 12.75 19.07 -3.31
N LEU A 215 13.32 19.28 -2.14
CA LEU A 215 12.64 19.88 -0.99
C LEU A 215 13.03 21.34 -0.75
N GLY A 216 14.02 21.85 -1.48
CA GLY A 216 14.59 23.20 -1.33
C GLY A 216 15.92 23.19 -0.56
N GLY A 217 16.76 24.21 -0.77
CA GLY A 217 18.01 24.41 -0.03
C GLY A 217 19.02 23.27 -0.16
N GLY A 218 19.03 22.56 -1.28
CA GLY A 218 19.90 21.40 -1.49
C GLY A 218 19.47 20.13 -0.75
N ASP A 219 18.24 20.10 -0.22
CA ASP A 219 17.62 18.93 0.34
C ASP A 219 16.79 18.18 -0.69
N TYR A 220 16.96 16.85 -0.70
CA TYR A 220 16.25 15.94 -1.58
C TYR A 220 15.79 14.72 -0.79
N ALA A 221 14.64 14.18 -1.13
CA ALA A 221 14.13 12.98 -0.48
C ALA A 221 13.33 12.09 -1.42
N VAL A 222 13.31 10.81 -1.11
CA VAL A 222 12.44 9.82 -1.74
C VAL A 222 11.88 8.88 -0.69
N ARG A 223 10.60 8.56 -0.80
CA ARG A 223 9.96 7.51 -0.03
C ARG A 223 9.67 6.32 -0.93
N HIS A 224 9.93 5.15 -0.42
CA HIS A 224 9.62 3.92 -1.15
C HIS A 224 9.13 2.83 -0.21
N SER A 225 8.51 1.81 -0.81
CA SER A 225 8.15 0.57 -0.13
C SER A 225 8.35 -0.58 -1.11
N THR A 226 8.88 -1.70 -0.63
CA THR A 226 9.07 -2.88 -1.46
C THR A 226 8.41 -4.11 -0.86
N TYR A 227 8.03 -5.04 -1.73
CA TYR A 227 7.52 -6.36 -1.35
C TYR A 227 8.55 -7.48 -1.63
N TYR A 228 9.75 -7.13 -2.02
CA TYR A 228 10.86 -8.07 -2.11
C TYR A 228 11.62 -8.12 -0.79
N THR A 229 12.09 -9.30 -0.44
CA THR A 229 12.90 -9.54 0.75
C THR A 229 14.34 -9.89 0.38
N GLY A 230 15.23 -9.74 1.34
CA GLY A 230 16.66 -9.99 1.19
C GLY A 230 17.47 -8.70 1.17
N THR A 231 18.75 -8.83 0.95
CA THR A 231 19.66 -7.68 0.78
C THR A 231 19.59 -7.21 -0.66
N LEU A 232 18.98 -6.06 -0.87
CA LEU A 232 18.69 -5.48 -2.17
C LEU A 232 19.65 -4.33 -2.45
N PRO A 233 20.39 -4.34 -3.56
CA PRO A 233 21.18 -3.20 -3.97
C PRO A 233 20.28 -2.03 -4.36
N TYR A 234 20.73 -0.82 -4.06
CA TYR A 234 20.10 0.40 -4.52
C TYR A 234 21.07 1.34 -5.23
N THR A 235 20.55 2.15 -6.11
CA THR A 235 21.26 3.28 -6.73
C THR A 235 20.40 4.53 -6.67
N ILE A 236 21.05 5.67 -6.49
CA ILE A 236 20.44 7.00 -6.62
C ILE A 236 21.13 7.73 -7.73
N THR A 237 20.39 8.20 -8.72
CA THR A 237 20.91 8.90 -9.90
C THR A 237 20.06 10.13 -10.23
N SER A 238 20.70 11.14 -10.83
CA SER A 238 20.02 12.37 -11.28
C SER A 238 20.79 13.00 -12.44
N ASP A 239 20.09 13.69 -13.30
CA ASP A 239 20.66 14.53 -14.36
C ASP A 239 21.08 15.93 -13.86
N ILE A 240 20.83 16.25 -12.59
CA ILE A 240 21.23 17.52 -12.00
C ILE A 240 22.76 17.55 -11.89
N PRO A 241 23.46 18.54 -12.52
CA PRO A 241 24.90 18.65 -12.39
C PRO A 241 25.35 18.82 -10.93
N GLY A 242 26.28 17.99 -10.50
CA GLY A 242 26.78 17.97 -9.12
C GLY A 242 25.91 17.21 -8.12
N PHE A 243 24.82 16.59 -8.55
CA PHE A 243 24.07 15.69 -7.69
C PHE A 243 24.88 14.41 -7.43
N PRO A 244 24.98 13.95 -6.17
CA PRO A 244 25.76 12.76 -5.86
C PRO A 244 25.12 11.49 -6.43
N ALA A 245 25.88 10.68 -7.15
CA ALA A 245 25.50 9.31 -7.44
C ALA A 245 25.81 8.45 -6.20
N LEU A 246 24.82 7.79 -5.68
CA LEU A 246 24.94 6.97 -4.47
C LEU A 246 24.59 5.52 -4.78
N GLU A 247 25.33 4.62 -4.17
CA GLU A 247 25.09 3.19 -4.26
C GLU A 247 25.19 2.57 -2.87
N GLY A 248 24.38 1.53 -2.64
CA GLY A 248 24.38 0.81 -1.39
C GLY A 248 23.49 -0.41 -1.44
N ALA A 249 23.18 -0.93 -0.28
CA ALA A 249 22.25 -2.04 -0.15
C ALA A 249 21.37 -1.83 1.08
N ILE A 250 20.13 -2.33 0.99
CA ILE A 250 19.16 -2.35 2.07
C ILE A 250 18.72 -3.78 2.31
N THR A 251 18.59 -4.19 3.55
CA THR A 251 18.07 -5.50 3.91
C THR A 251 16.61 -5.37 4.30
N ILE A 252 15.75 -6.08 3.58
CA ILE A 252 14.31 -6.17 3.83
C ILE A 252 14.03 -7.56 4.37
N GLU A 253 13.41 -7.64 5.52
CA GLU A 253 13.05 -8.89 6.17
C GLU A 253 11.54 -9.10 6.18
N ASN A 254 11.14 -10.36 6.13
CA ASN A 254 9.76 -10.74 6.19
C ASN A 254 9.29 -10.82 7.66
N LEU A 255 9.44 -9.72 8.37
CA LEU A 255 9.11 -9.59 9.77
C LEU A 255 7.87 -8.74 9.97
N TRP A 256 7.05 -9.16 10.94
CA TRP A 256 5.88 -8.41 11.40
C TRP A 256 6.03 -8.09 12.87
N PRO A 257 5.59 -6.92 13.34
CA PRO A 257 5.60 -6.61 14.76
C PRO A 257 4.92 -7.71 15.58
N GLY A 258 5.63 -8.21 16.61
CA GLY A 258 5.12 -9.29 17.46
C GLY A 258 5.13 -10.69 16.85
N ARG A 259 5.72 -10.87 15.67
CA ARG A 259 5.87 -12.15 14.98
C ARG A 259 7.31 -12.34 14.53
N GLU A 260 7.77 -13.57 14.54
CA GLU A 260 9.17 -13.87 14.16
C GLU A 260 9.37 -13.69 12.65
N SER A 261 8.40 -14.11 11.84
CA SER A 261 8.46 -14.04 10.40
C SER A 261 7.05 -14.05 9.80
N ALA A 262 6.83 -13.32 8.73
CA ALA A 262 5.59 -13.38 8.00
C ALA A 262 5.37 -14.75 7.33
N THR A 263 6.43 -15.48 7.03
CA THR A 263 6.33 -16.85 6.49
C THR A 263 5.83 -17.85 7.51
N ASP A 264 6.01 -17.56 8.79
CA ASP A 264 5.52 -18.41 9.88
C ASP A 264 4.02 -18.21 10.14
N CYS A 265 3.46 -17.18 9.52
CA CYS A 265 2.04 -16.86 9.61
C CYS A 265 1.19 -17.64 8.59
N LYS A 266 1.43 -18.92 8.46
CA LYS A 266 0.78 -19.77 7.43
C LYS A 266 -0.72 -19.89 7.57
N VAL A 267 -1.21 -19.70 8.75
CA VAL A 267 -2.63 -19.73 9.09
C VAL A 267 -3.18 -18.36 9.45
N GLY A 268 -2.31 -17.39 9.56
CA GLY A 268 -2.69 -16.06 9.90
C GLY A 268 -3.10 -15.24 8.68
N PRO A 269 -3.50 -14.00 8.87
CA PRO A 269 -3.84 -13.10 7.79
C PRO A 269 -2.68 -12.83 6.82
N ASN A 270 -1.45 -13.09 7.24
CA ASN A 270 -0.24 -12.88 6.44
C ASN A 270 0.19 -14.05 5.57
N TRP A 271 -0.68 -14.94 5.34
CA TRP A 271 -0.37 -16.15 4.67
C TRP A 271 -0.11 -16.06 3.19
N TYR A 272 -0.26 -14.97 2.56
CA TYR A 272 0.25 -14.78 1.22
C TYR A 272 1.76 -14.52 1.17
N THR A 273 2.39 -14.39 2.32
CA THR A 273 3.83 -14.37 2.43
C THR A 273 4.44 -15.78 2.45
N ASP A 274 3.63 -16.79 2.45
CA ASP A 274 4.07 -18.19 2.40
C ASP A 274 4.72 -18.55 1.08
#